data_30493ca5da731d10e16de0fef321e4ea
#
_entry.id   30493ca5da731d10e16de0fef321e4ea
#
_cell.length_a   1.000
_cell.length_b   1.000
_cell.length_c   1.000
_cell.angle_alpha   90.00
_cell.angle_beta   90.00
_cell.angle_gamma   90.00
#
_symmetry.space_group_name_H-M   'P 1'
#
loop_
_entity.id
_entity.type
_entity.pdbx_description
1 polymer ?
#
loop_
_entity_poly.entity_id
_entity_poly.type
_entity_poly.pdbx_seq_one_letter_code
_entity_poly.pdbx_strand_id
1 'polypeptide(L)'
;MKLTVLTLLAVLAAPAAHAVEYTTVLPKQSSIGFEFRQMGVPVKGGFKRFATEMAFDPAKPEAARAKIEIDLASIDAGSSEADDESAGKLWFNRSVYPKATFVSREVRALGSNRFELRGTLTLKGKPRDMNIPVSYAPGRNAATFDGSFVLKRLDFGIGEGMWADVATVANEVQVKFRIAATGK
;
A
#
# COMPACT_ATOMS: atom_id res chain seq x y z
N MET A 1 5.54 -30.84 68.96
CA MET A 1 4.70 -29.94 68.17
C MET A 1 5.45 -29.66 66.88
N LYS A 2 5.05 -30.27 65.74
CA LYS A 2 5.69 -30.06 64.43
C LYS A 2 4.76 -29.11 63.64
N LEU A 3 5.21 -27.89 63.34
CA LEU A 3 4.49 -26.95 62.50
C LEU A 3 4.80 -27.26 61.02
N THR A 4 3.80 -27.70 60.29
CA THR A 4 3.88 -27.88 58.84
C THR A 4 3.49 -26.56 58.15
N VAL A 5 4.45 -25.90 57.53
CA VAL A 5 4.20 -24.68 56.72
C VAL A 5 3.72 -25.14 55.34
N LEU A 6 2.48 -24.83 55.01
CA LEU A 6 1.87 -25.08 53.69
C LEU A 6 2.16 -23.87 52.77
N THR A 7 3.08 -24.02 51.86
CA THR A 7 3.42 -22.97 50.87
C THR A 7 2.38 -23.00 49.74
N LEU A 8 1.51 -22.01 49.68
CA LEU A 8 0.52 -21.82 48.63
C LEU A 8 1.18 -21.23 47.38
N LEU A 9 1.36 -22.03 46.32
CA LEU A 9 1.91 -21.60 45.05
C LEU A 9 0.79 -20.94 44.24
N ALA A 10 0.77 -19.62 44.17
CA ALA A 10 -0.15 -18.85 43.33
C ALA A 10 0.34 -18.90 41.87
N VAL A 11 -0.35 -19.67 41.01
CA VAL A 11 -0.12 -19.68 39.57
C VAL A 11 -0.77 -18.41 38.98
N LEU A 12 0.06 -17.41 38.63
CA LEU A 12 -0.38 -16.26 37.84
C LEU A 12 -0.69 -16.73 36.41
N ALA A 13 -1.96 -16.92 36.09
CA ALA A 13 -2.39 -17.08 34.70
C ALA A 13 -2.25 -15.72 34.00
N ALA A 14 -1.19 -15.56 33.18
CA ALA A 14 -1.07 -14.42 32.28
C ALA A 14 -2.20 -14.48 31.25
N PRO A 15 -2.96 -13.38 31.00
CA PRO A 15 -3.96 -13.38 29.94
C PRO A 15 -3.23 -13.62 28.60
N ALA A 16 -3.67 -14.62 27.84
CA ALA A 16 -3.23 -14.84 26.49
C ALA A 16 -3.68 -13.60 25.67
N ALA A 17 -2.74 -12.75 25.30
CA ALA A 17 -2.98 -11.70 24.34
C ALA A 17 -3.36 -12.41 23.01
N HIS A 18 -4.64 -12.33 22.62
CA HIS A 18 -5.06 -12.80 21.31
C HIS A 18 -4.35 -11.95 20.27
N ALA A 19 -3.48 -12.58 19.49
CA ALA A 19 -2.83 -11.95 18.34
C ALA A 19 -3.93 -11.64 17.31
N VAL A 20 -4.14 -10.36 17.04
CA VAL A 20 -5.11 -9.93 16.02
C VAL A 20 -4.40 -9.93 14.68
N GLU A 21 -4.82 -10.79 13.75
CA GLU A 21 -4.32 -10.80 12.39
C GLU A 21 -5.31 -10.07 11.45
N TYR A 22 -4.84 -8.98 10.83
CA TYR A 22 -5.62 -8.19 9.88
C TYR A 22 -5.56 -8.83 8.49
N THR A 23 -6.69 -9.36 8.03
CA THR A 23 -6.77 -10.09 6.74
C THR A 23 -7.91 -9.62 5.84
N THR A 24 -8.94 -8.97 6.40
CA THR A 24 -10.13 -8.56 5.64
C THR A 24 -10.10 -7.07 5.35
N VAL A 25 -9.79 -6.72 4.11
CA VAL A 25 -9.76 -5.32 3.66
C VAL A 25 -11.16 -4.75 3.51
N LEU A 26 -11.34 -3.48 3.89
CA LEU A 26 -12.55 -2.70 3.77
C LEU A 26 -12.46 -1.74 2.57
N PRO A 27 -12.93 -2.11 1.37
CA PRO A 27 -12.70 -1.32 0.15
C PRO A 27 -13.28 0.10 0.23
N LYS A 28 -14.45 0.28 0.85
CA LYS A 28 -15.11 1.59 1.01
C LYS A 28 -14.38 2.56 1.95
N GLN A 29 -13.44 2.06 2.76
CA GLN A 29 -12.61 2.84 3.68
C GLN A 29 -11.14 2.88 3.22
N SER A 30 -10.88 2.34 2.04
CA SER A 30 -9.54 2.26 1.44
C SER A 30 -9.47 3.13 0.20
N SER A 31 -8.29 3.68 -0.09
CA SER A 31 -8.06 4.55 -1.25
C SER A 31 -6.62 4.45 -1.74
N ILE A 32 -6.43 4.64 -3.04
CA ILE A 32 -5.12 4.81 -3.67
C ILE A 32 -5.22 6.02 -4.58
N GLY A 33 -4.42 7.04 -4.30
CA GLY A 33 -4.35 8.28 -5.04
C GLY A 33 -2.93 8.65 -5.44
N PHE A 34 -2.82 9.61 -6.35
CA PHE A 34 -1.55 10.13 -6.79
C PHE A 34 -1.64 11.64 -7.03
N GLU A 35 -0.48 12.28 -7.01
CA GLU A 35 -0.31 13.70 -7.36
C GLU A 35 0.96 13.84 -8.19
N PHE A 36 0.87 14.59 -9.29
CA PHE A 36 1.99 14.94 -10.14
C PHE A 36 1.88 16.42 -10.56
N ARG A 37 2.90 16.94 -11.24
CA ARG A 37 2.86 18.30 -11.80
C ARG A 37 2.81 18.26 -13.32
N GLN A 38 1.90 19.04 -13.89
CA GLN A 38 1.80 19.29 -15.31
C GLN A 38 2.02 20.78 -15.56
N MET A 39 3.08 21.14 -16.29
CA MET A 39 3.49 22.54 -16.49
C MET A 39 3.58 23.33 -15.16
N GLY A 40 4.11 22.66 -14.11
CA GLY A 40 4.23 23.24 -12.78
C GLY A 40 2.95 23.23 -11.93
N VAL A 41 1.78 22.96 -12.50
CA VAL A 41 0.49 22.89 -11.80
C VAL A 41 0.30 21.50 -11.17
N PRO A 42 -0.04 21.39 -9.88
CA PRO A 42 -0.34 20.11 -9.27
C PRO A 42 -1.66 19.53 -9.79
N VAL A 43 -1.62 18.29 -10.23
CA VAL A 43 -2.78 17.50 -10.66
C VAL A 43 -2.92 16.30 -9.71
N LYS A 44 -4.12 16.08 -9.21
CA LYS A 44 -4.46 14.94 -8.34
C LYS A 44 -5.33 13.97 -9.09
N GLY A 45 -5.11 12.69 -8.80
CA GLY A 45 -5.89 11.62 -9.35
C GLY A 45 -5.93 10.43 -8.41
N GLY A 46 -6.52 9.33 -8.89
CA GLY A 46 -6.61 8.10 -8.10
C GLY A 46 -7.12 6.93 -8.92
N PHE A 47 -7.33 5.80 -8.24
CA PHE A 47 -7.88 4.59 -8.82
C PHE A 47 -9.13 4.18 -8.05
N LYS A 48 -10.24 4.01 -8.77
CA LYS A 48 -11.56 3.68 -8.19
C LYS A 48 -11.70 2.18 -7.88
N ARG A 49 -10.91 1.32 -8.53
CA ARG A 49 -10.95 -0.14 -8.35
C ARG A 49 -9.57 -0.71 -8.13
N PHE A 50 -9.41 -1.38 -7.01
CA PHE A 50 -8.22 -2.17 -6.67
C PHE A 50 -8.64 -3.31 -5.74
N ALA A 51 -7.84 -4.37 -5.73
CA ALA A 51 -7.95 -5.48 -4.79
C ALA A 51 -6.69 -5.53 -3.92
N THR A 52 -6.88 -5.87 -2.65
CA THR A 52 -5.76 -6.05 -1.71
C THR A 52 -5.96 -7.36 -0.96
N GLU A 53 -4.95 -8.21 -1.04
CA GLU A 53 -4.78 -9.39 -0.21
C GLU A 53 -3.70 -9.07 0.82
N MET A 54 -3.98 -9.25 2.10
CA MET A 54 -3.00 -8.98 3.15
C MET A 54 -3.17 -9.92 4.34
N ALA A 55 -2.07 -10.11 5.06
CA ALA A 55 -2.06 -10.66 6.40
C ALA A 55 -1.04 -9.87 7.21
N PHE A 56 -1.47 -9.30 8.32
CA PHE A 56 -0.64 -8.50 9.20
C PHE A 56 -0.98 -8.74 10.66
N ASP A 57 -0.02 -9.26 11.40
CA ASP A 57 -0.05 -9.34 12.86
C ASP A 57 0.98 -8.33 13.41
N PRO A 58 0.56 -7.32 14.18
CA PRO A 58 1.46 -6.32 14.73
C PRO A 58 2.51 -6.92 15.70
N ALA A 59 2.25 -8.11 16.27
CA ALA A 59 3.19 -8.81 17.11
C ALA A 59 4.25 -9.61 16.31
N LYS A 60 3.99 -9.87 15.02
CA LYS A 60 4.86 -10.65 14.12
C LYS A 60 4.95 -9.99 12.74
N PRO A 61 5.42 -8.74 12.65
CA PRO A 61 5.41 -7.98 11.40
C PRO A 61 6.28 -8.62 10.30
N GLU A 62 7.28 -9.41 10.65
CA GLU A 62 8.14 -10.12 9.70
C GLU A 62 7.41 -11.22 8.92
N ALA A 63 6.31 -11.73 9.45
CA ALA A 63 5.44 -12.71 8.78
C ALA A 63 4.39 -12.04 7.87
N ALA A 64 4.29 -10.71 7.92
CA ALA A 64 3.30 -9.97 7.17
C ALA A 64 3.53 -10.05 5.66
N ARG A 65 2.42 -10.04 4.92
CA ARG A 65 2.41 -10.02 3.47
C ARG A 65 1.30 -9.14 2.95
N ALA A 66 1.53 -8.52 1.79
CA ALA A 66 0.53 -7.74 1.08
C ALA A 66 0.71 -7.90 -0.43
N LYS A 67 -0.41 -8.05 -1.12
CA LYS A 67 -0.50 -7.99 -2.57
C LYS A 67 -1.59 -7.00 -2.93
N ILE A 68 -1.27 -6.05 -3.80
CA ILE A 68 -2.22 -5.04 -4.28
C ILE A 68 -2.29 -5.16 -5.80
N GLU A 69 -3.49 -5.27 -6.35
CA GLU A 69 -3.75 -5.21 -7.78
C GLU A 69 -4.66 -4.03 -8.08
N ILE A 70 -4.21 -3.13 -8.94
CA ILE A 70 -4.94 -1.93 -9.35
C ILE A 70 -5.45 -2.14 -10.76
N ASP A 71 -6.76 -1.98 -10.97
CA ASP A 71 -7.36 -1.93 -12.30
C ASP A 71 -7.08 -0.55 -12.94
N LEU A 72 -6.20 -0.52 -13.93
CA LEU A 72 -5.82 0.72 -14.62
C LEU A 72 -6.95 1.36 -15.42
N ALA A 73 -8.02 0.60 -15.74
CA ALA A 73 -9.22 1.18 -16.35
C ALA A 73 -10.08 1.98 -15.37
N SER A 74 -9.73 1.98 -14.09
CA SER A 74 -10.44 2.75 -13.05
C SER A 74 -9.74 4.05 -12.68
N ILE A 75 -8.75 4.47 -13.45
CA ILE A 75 -8.04 5.74 -13.23
C ILE A 75 -9.01 6.91 -13.28
N ASP A 76 -8.73 7.89 -12.46
CA ASP A 76 -9.31 9.23 -12.50
C ASP A 76 -8.13 10.19 -12.47
N ALA A 77 -7.76 10.70 -13.62
CA ALA A 77 -6.61 11.61 -13.81
C ALA A 77 -7.03 13.09 -13.83
N GLY A 78 -8.28 13.36 -13.42
CA GLY A 78 -8.83 14.71 -13.29
C GLY A 78 -9.72 15.17 -14.44
N SER A 79 -9.69 14.49 -15.58
CA SER A 79 -10.66 14.69 -16.68
C SER A 79 -10.79 13.44 -17.54
N SER A 80 -11.88 13.33 -18.31
CA SER A 80 -12.11 12.21 -19.23
C SER A 80 -11.03 12.11 -20.30
N GLU A 81 -10.56 13.23 -20.81
CA GLU A 81 -9.49 13.28 -21.82
C GLU A 81 -8.17 12.76 -21.24
N ALA A 82 -7.85 13.10 -19.99
CA ALA A 82 -6.66 12.58 -19.31
C ALA A 82 -6.78 11.07 -19.00
N ASP A 83 -7.98 10.60 -18.64
CA ASP A 83 -8.27 9.19 -18.44
C ASP A 83 -8.08 8.37 -19.72
N ASP A 84 -8.57 8.90 -20.85
CA ASP A 84 -8.44 8.29 -22.17
C ASP A 84 -6.98 8.31 -22.66
N GLU A 85 -6.28 9.44 -22.54
CA GLU A 85 -4.86 9.53 -22.89
C GLU A 85 -4.03 8.55 -22.08
N SER A 86 -4.32 8.42 -20.76
CA SER A 86 -3.62 7.49 -19.88
C SER A 86 -3.73 6.02 -20.34
N ALA A 87 -4.79 5.66 -21.08
CA ALA A 87 -5.00 4.33 -21.62
C ALA A 87 -4.01 3.99 -22.73
N GLY A 88 -3.51 5.01 -23.43
CA GLY A 88 -2.74 4.91 -24.64
C GLY A 88 -1.39 4.20 -24.47
N LYS A 89 -0.79 3.83 -25.64
CA LYS A 89 0.49 3.11 -25.71
C LYS A 89 1.65 3.88 -25.07
N LEU A 90 1.65 5.20 -25.17
CA LEU A 90 2.70 6.05 -24.60
C LEU A 90 2.58 6.16 -23.06
N TRP A 91 1.43 5.83 -22.49
CA TRP A 91 1.14 5.85 -21.06
C TRP A 91 1.08 4.43 -20.50
N PHE A 92 -0.05 4.03 -19.92
CA PHE A 92 -0.18 2.71 -19.29
C PHE A 92 -0.28 1.54 -20.28
N ASN A 93 -0.67 1.80 -21.55
CA ASN A 93 -0.92 0.77 -22.56
C ASN A 93 -1.89 -0.31 -22.02
N ARG A 94 -3.06 0.14 -21.54
CA ARG A 94 -4.03 -0.69 -20.80
C ARG A 94 -4.51 -1.93 -21.55
N SER A 95 -4.49 -1.90 -22.87
CA SER A 95 -4.87 -3.05 -23.71
C SER A 95 -3.90 -4.23 -23.52
N VAL A 96 -2.64 -3.96 -23.21
CA VAL A 96 -1.61 -4.99 -23.00
C VAL A 96 -1.35 -5.19 -21.49
N TYR A 97 -1.42 -4.13 -20.71
CA TYR A 97 -1.13 -4.12 -19.28
C TYR A 97 -2.34 -3.57 -18.51
N PRO A 98 -3.41 -4.37 -18.31
CA PRO A 98 -4.64 -3.86 -17.69
C PRO A 98 -4.51 -3.58 -16.20
N LYS A 99 -3.47 -4.10 -15.55
CA LYS A 99 -3.26 -3.99 -14.11
C LYS A 99 -1.88 -3.46 -13.77
N ALA A 100 -1.81 -2.74 -12.64
CA ALA A 100 -0.59 -2.54 -11.87
C ALA A 100 -0.61 -3.47 -10.65
N THR A 101 0.55 -3.99 -10.24
CA THR A 101 0.63 -4.91 -9.10
C THR A 101 1.78 -4.54 -8.18
N PHE A 102 1.53 -4.64 -6.88
CA PHE A 102 2.58 -4.62 -5.87
C PHE A 102 2.54 -5.91 -5.06
N VAL A 103 3.70 -6.53 -4.84
CA VAL A 103 3.84 -7.73 -4.01
C VAL A 103 4.94 -7.50 -2.99
N SER A 104 4.59 -7.56 -1.71
CA SER A 104 5.57 -7.45 -0.63
C SER A 104 6.45 -8.70 -0.56
N ARG A 105 7.70 -8.52 -0.16
CA ARG A 105 8.66 -9.59 0.13
C ARG A 105 9.10 -9.58 1.59
N GLU A 106 9.15 -8.41 2.19
CA GLU A 106 9.62 -8.21 3.55
C GLU A 106 8.86 -7.05 4.19
N VAL A 107 8.55 -7.17 5.48
CA VAL A 107 8.03 -6.07 6.30
C VAL A 107 8.95 -5.92 7.50
N ARG A 108 9.51 -4.71 7.69
CA ARG A 108 10.37 -4.37 8.81
C ARG A 108 9.68 -3.39 9.75
N ALA A 109 9.69 -3.69 11.04
CA ALA A 109 9.26 -2.74 12.06
C ALA A 109 10.32 -1.63 12.24
N LEU A 110 9.87 -0.37 12.23
CA LEU A 110 10.69 0.83 12.46
C LEU A 110 10.42 1.45 13.85
N GLY A 111 9.55 0.81 14.65
CA GLY A 111 9.08 1.34 15.92
C GLY A 111 7.93 2.33 15.78
N SER A 112 7.23 2.60 16.91
CA SER A 112 6.11 3.56 16.97
C SER A 112 5.04 3.34 15.90
N ASN A 113 4.62 2.09 15.68
CA ASN A 113 3.63 1.69 14.67
C ASN A 113 4.01 2.10 13.23
N ARG A 114 5.29 2.22 12.94
CA ARG A 114 5.81 2.46 11.59
C ARG A 114 6.51 1.22 11.07
N PHE A 115 6.31 0.95 9.80
CA PHE A 115 6.86 -0.20 9.10
C PHE A 115 7.44 0.23 7.76
N GLU A 116 8.39 -0.53 7.26
CA GLU A 116 8.88 -0.45 5.89
C GLU A 116 8.44 -1.71 5.14
N LEU A 117 7.62 -1.51 4.10
CA LEU A 117 7.23 -2.56 3.16
C LEU A 117 8.24 -2.60 2.03
N ARG A 118 8.96 -3.70 1.89
CA ARG A 118 9.83 -3.97 0.75
C ARG A 118 9.16 -4.94 -0.19
N GLY A 119 9.12 -4.60 -1.46
CA GLY A 119 8.43 -5.43 -2.45
C GLY A 119 8.71 -4.98 -3.87
N THR A 120 8.02 -5.60 -4.81
CA THR A 120 8.13 -5.31 -6.23
C THR A 120 6.85 -4.67 -6.73
N LEU A 121 6.96 -3.46 -7.28
CA LEU A 121 5.91 -2.78 -8.04
C LEU A 121 6.10 -3.09 -9.53
N THR A 122 5.06 -3.59 -10.18
CA THR A 122 5.04 -3.82 -11.62
C THR A 122 4.04 -2.89 -12.27
N LEU A 123 4.52 -2.00 -13.13
CA LEU A 123 3.72 -1.10 -13.95
C LEU A 123 4.13 -1.27 -15.42
N LYS A 124 3.15 -1.31 -16.32
CA LYS A 124 3.39 -1.45 -17.77
C LYS A 124 4.40 -2.56 -18.09
N GLY A 125 4.28 -3.71 -17.38
CA GLY A 125 5.17 -4.86 -17.50
C GLY A 125 6.59 -4.69 -16.95
N LYS A 126 6.94 -3.53 -16.39
CA LYS A 126 8.27 -3.24 -15.84
C LYS A 126 8.26 -3.40 -14.31
N PRO A 127 8.97 -4.39 -13.75
CA PRO A 127 9.11 -4.54 -12.30
C PRO A 127 10.17 -3.57 -11.74
N ARG A 128 9.92 -3.01 -10.56
CA ARG A 128 10.88 -2.23 -9.76
C ARG A 128 10.75 -2.57 -8.30
N ASP A 129 11.87 -2.67 -7.62
CA ASP A 129 11.89 -2.82 -6.18
C ASP A 129 11.57 -1.50 -5.50
N MET A 130 10.72 -1.57 -4.50
CA MET A 130 10.24 -0.42 -3.75
C MET A 130 10.43 -0.65 -2.25
N ASN A 131 10.76 0.44 -1.55
CA ASN A 131 10.73 0.52 -0.10
C ASN A 131 9.66 1.55 0.28
N ILE A 132 8.57 1.10 0.83
CA ILE A 132 7.39 1.92 1.08
C ILE A 132 7.21 2.08 2.59
N PRO A 133 7.31 3.31 3.13
CA PRO A 133 7.00 3.57 4.53
C PRO A 133 5.48 3.48 4.74
N VAL A 134 5.10 2.78 5.81
CA VAL A 134 3.70 2.57 6.20
C VAL A 134 3.53 2.88 7.67
N SER A 135 2.52 3.65 8.00
CA SER A 135 2.05 3.88 9.36
C SER A 135 0.83 3.01 9.64
N TYR A 136 0.85 2.31 10.75
CA TYR A 136 -0.25 1.48 11.23
C TYR A 136 -0.96 2.21 12.38
N ALA A 137 -2.28 2.33 12.29
CA ALA A 137 -3.11 2.87 13.35
C ALA A 137 -4.18 1.84 13.73
N PRO A 138 -4.06 1.20 14.92
CA PRO A 138 -5.12 0.32 15.42
C PRO A 138 -6.38 1.14 15.74
N GLY A 139 -7.54 0.61 15.38
CA GLY A 139 -8.84 1.17 15.72
C GLY A 139 -9.73 0.13 16.40
N ARG A 140 -10.90 0.57 16.90
CA ARG A 140 -11.82 -0.31 17.62
C ARG A 140 -12.35 -1.46 16.75
N ASN A 141 -12.71 -1.18 15.50
CA ASN A 141 -13.34 -2.15 14.59
C ASN A 141 -12.47 -2.47 13.37
N ALA A 142 -11.52 -1.61 13.04
CA ALA A 142 -10.60 -1.78 11.92
C ALA A 142 -9.30 -1.04 12.21
N ALA A 143 -8.19 -1.52 11.65
CA ALA A 143 -6.94 -0.78 11.59
C ALA A 143 -6.82 -0.07 10.25
N THR A 144 -6.02 1.00 10.21
CA THR A 144 -5.63 1.68 8.98
C THR A 144 -4.13 1.57 8.76
N PHE A 145 -3.76 1.41 7.50
CA PHE A 145 -2.39 1.36 7.00
C PHE A 145 -2.25 2.50 5.98
N ASP A 146 -1.56 3.56 6.37
CA ASP A 146 -1.33 4.74 5.54
C ASP A 146 0.10 4.74 5.03
N GLY A 147 0.28 4.92 3.72
CA GLY A 147 1.60 4.99 3.12
C GLY A 147 1.69 6.06 2.04
N SER A 148 2.92 6.51 1.81
CA SER A 148 3.21 7.52 0.79
C SER A 148 4.63 7.34 0.26
N PHE A 149 4.78 7.38 -1.06
CA PHE A 149 6.07 7.24 -1.72
C PHE A 149 6.09 8.00 -3.04
N VAL A 150 7.30 8.30 -3.54
CA VAL A 150 7.50 8.89 -4.85
C VAL A 150 7.91 7.80 -5.83
N LEU A 151 7.27 7.75 -6.98
CA LEU A 151 7.71 6.96 -8.12
C LEU A 151 8.15 7.89 -9.27
N LYS A 152 9.12 7.44 -10.04
CA LYS A 152 9.53 8.10 -11.29
C LYS A 152 8.82 7.41 -12.44
N ARG A 153 7.86 8.10 -13.09
CA ARG A 153 7.00 7.51 -14.13
C ARG A 153 7.79 6.98 -15.33
N LEU A 154 8.90 7.63 -15.69
CA LEU A 154 9.72 7.22 -16.82
C LEU A 154 10.48 5.92 -16.58
N ASP A 155 10.77 5.54 -15.32
CA ASP A 155 11.37 4.25 -14.97
C ASP A 155 10.48 3.07 -15.37
N PHE A 156 9.16 3.33 -15.48
CA PHE A 156 8.16 2.36 -15.92
C PHE A 156 7.73 2.57 -17.39
N GLY A 157 8.28 3.57 -18.09
CA GLY A 157 7.89 3.94 -19.44
C GLY A 157 6.47 4.52 -19.51
N ILE A 158 6.06 5.24 -18.49
CA ILE A 158 4.79 5.94 -18.45
C ILE A 158 4.98 7.38 -18.91
N GLY A 159 4.30 7.78 -20.00
CA GLY A 159 4.48 9.06 -20.66
C GLY A 159 5.78 9.09 -21.48
N GLU A 160 5.88 8.20 -22.44
CA GLU A 160 7.00 8.12 -23.41
C GLU A 160 6.73 9.06 -24.61
N GLY A 161 7.74 9.16 -25.51
CA GLY A 161 7.66 9.97 -26.72
C GLY A 161 7.48 11.47 -26.39
N MET A 162 6.47 12.10 -26.94
CA MET A 162 6.20 13.53 -26.72
C MET A 162 5.92 13.88 -25.25
N TRP A 163 5.52 12.91 -24.41
CA TRP A 163 5.27 13.08 -22.99
C TRP A 163 6.50 12.86 -22.10
N ALA A 164 7.64 12.54 -22.69
CA ALA A 164 8.88 12.29 -21.93
C ALA A 164 9.49 13.60 -21.40
N ASP A 165 9.11 14.75 -21.94
CA ASP A 165 9.54 16.06 -21.44
C ASP A 165 9.03 16.30 -20.02
N VAL A 166 9.97 16.37 -19.08
CA VAL A 166 9.67 16.55 -17.65
C VAL A 166 9.24 17.97 -17.29
N ALA A 167 9.44 18.95 -18.19
CA ALA A 167 8.89 20.29 -18.03
C ALA A 167 7.39 20.30 -18.30
N THR A 168 6.93 19.47 -19.23
CA THR A 168 5.49 19.30 -19.54
C THR A 168 4.82 18.45 -18.49
N VAL A 169 5.34 17.25 -18.19
CA VAL A 169 4.81 16.38 -17.12
C VAL A 169 5.97 15.91 -16.25
N ALA A 170 5.95 16.29 -14.98
CA ALA A 170 7.01 15.95 -14.04
C ALA A 170 7.26 14.44 -13.99
N ASN A 171 8.54 14.04 -13.85
CA ASN A 171 8.89 12.62 -13.73
C ASN A 171 8.43 12.01 -12.40
N GLU A 172 8.44 12.82 -11.33
CA GLU A 172 8.07 12.38 -10.00
C GLU A 172 6.55 12.42 -9.81
N VAL A 173 6.01 11.31 -9.35
CA VAL A 173 4.59 11.13 -9.00
C VAL A 173 4.52 10.72 -7.55
N GLN A 174 3.87 11.54 -6.72
CA GLN A 174 3.61 11.21 -5.32
C GLN A 174 2.41 10.28 -5.25
N VAL A 175 2.62 9.05 -4.80
CA VAL A 175 1.54 8.09 -4.52
C VAL A 175 1.23 8.10 -3.04
N LYS A 176 -0.06 8.10 -2.71
CA LYS A 176 -0.59 8.00 -1.34
C LYS A 176 -1.66 6.93 -1.30
N PHE A 177 -1.65 6.12 -0.26
CA PHE A 177 -2.70 5.15 -0.07
C PHE A 177 -3.13 5.07 1.40
N ARG A 178 -4.37 4.65 1.58
CA ARG A 178 -4.93 4.20 2.84
C ARG A 178 -5.58 2.85 2.61
N ILE A 179 -5.23 1.85 3.40
CA ILE A 179 -5.87 0.55 3.44
C ILE A 179 -6.47 0.37 4.83
N ALA A 180 -7.76 0.14 4.90
CA ALA A 180 -8.45 -0.22 6.14
C ALA A 180 -8.73 -1.72 6.14
N ALA A 181 -8.46 -2.39 7.26
CA ALA A 181 -8.68 -3.83 7.38
C ALA A 181 -9.20 -4.21 8.77
N THR A 182 -10.02 -5.25 8.83
CA THR A 182 -10.45 -5.88 10.07
C THR A 182 -9.60 -7.11 10.35
N GLY A 183 -9.37 -7.38 11.64
CA GLY A 183 -8.74 -8.58 12.14
C GLY A 183 -9.74 -9.63 12.62
N LYS A 184 -9.23 -10.83 12.76
CA LYS A 184 -9.90 -11.96 13.44
C LYS A 184 -9.24 -12.20 14.78
#